data_3c0c53fe628ec7329cccbbd433a3dbf8
#
_entry.id   3c0c53fe628ec7329cccbbd433a3dbf8
#
_cell.length_a   1.000
_cell.length_b   1.000
_cell.length_c   1.000
_cell.angle_alpha   90.00
_cell.angle_beta   90.00
_cell.angle_gamma   90.00
#
_symmetry.space_group_name_H-M   'P 1'
#
loop_
_entity.id
_entity.type
_entity.pdbx_description
1 polymer ?
#
loop_
_entity_poly.entity_id
_entity_poly.type
_entity_poly.pdbx_seq_one_letter_code
_entity_poly.pdbx_strand_id
1 'polypeptide(L)'
;MKIYVNVNAGHDGNGTEQMPFRHINDAAKIAQPGDEVWVAPGVYREYVDPVHAGREDARITYRSVEPLGAVITGAERIQSWVPYKENVWVCRVANSLFGNYNPYTTMVYGDWYFAKADYLTGCVYLNNRALYEAGSVEECIKAEVYECSWVPEESTYKWYTEQDQEKDETVIYANFHGADPNE
;
A
#
# COMPACT_ATOMS: atom_id res chain seq x y z
N MET A 1 -30.62 2.88 -1.46
CA MET A 1 -30.53 2.17 -0.15
C MET A 1 -29.26 2.63 0.55
N LYS A 2 -29.13 2.44 1.90
CA LYS A 2 -27.86 2.63 2.61
C LYS A 2 -27.21 1.28 2.84
N ILE A 3 -25.92 1.17 2.54
CA ILE A 3 -25.09 -0.02 2.77
C ILE A 3 -23.99 0.39 3.73
N TYR A 4 -23.84 -0.33 4.82
CA TYR A 4 -22.88 0.01 5.88
C TYR A 4 -21.66 -0.87 5.87
N VAL A 5 -20.49 -0.25 6.08
CA VAL A 5 -19.18 -0.92 6.14
C VAL A 5 -18.44 -0.49 7.39
N ASN A 6 -17.89 -1.44 8.13
CA ASN A 6 -17.08 -1.21 9.32
C ASN A 6 -16.01 -2.29 9.45
N VAL A 7 -14.75 -1.96 9.21
CA VAL A 7 -13.61 -2.87 9.32
C VAL A 7 -13.47 -3.48 10.74
N ASN A 8 -13.96 -2.77 11.76
CA ASN A 8 -13.91 -3.20 13.16
C ASN A 8 -15.13 -4.03 13.59
N ALA A 9 -16.06 -4.38 12.67
CA ALA A 9 -17.17 -5.25 13.00
C ALA A 9 -16.68 -6.63 13.46
N GLY A 10 -17.34 -7.19 14.46
CA GLY A 10 -16.93 -8.48 15.05
C GLY A 10 -17.08 -9.69 14.11
N HIS A 11 -17.83 -9.54 13.02
CA HIS A 11 -18.08 -10.56 11.99
C HIS A 11 -18.44 -9.89 10.67
N ASP A 12 -18.32 -10.61 9.57
CA ASP A 12 -18.82 -10.15 8.28
C ASP A 12 -20.35 -10.14 8.29
N GLY A 13 -20.89 -9.00 7.88
CA GLY A 13 -22.32 -8.76 7.87
C GLY A 13 -22.96 -8.90 6.48
N ASN A 14 -24.13 -8.27 6.35
CA ASN A 14 -24.89 -8.22 5.11
C ASN A 14 -25.12 -6.78 4.59
N GLY A 15 -24.36 -5.83 5.13
CA GLY A 15 -24.42 -4.41 4.74
C GLY A 15 -25.53 -3.60 5.42
N THR A 16 -26.26 -4.17 6.38
CA THR A 16 -27.18 -3.40 7.22
C THR A 16 -26.42 -2.66 8.33
N GLU A 17 -27.05 -1.66 8.95
CA GLU A 17 -26.44 -0.89 10.04
C GLU A 17 -26.06 -1.78 11.24
N GLN A 18 -26.89 -2.79 11.56
CA GLN A 18 -26.65 -3.73 12.64
C GLN A 18 -25.66 -4.84 12.29
N MET A 19 -25.51 -5.13 11.00
CA MET A 19 -24.61 -6.16 10.46
C MET A 19 -23.83 -5.58 9.26
N PRO A 20 -22.91 -4.61 9.47
CA PRO A 20 -22.16 -4.00 8.39
C PRO A 20 -21.17 -5.00 7.77
N PHE A 21 -20.86 -4.82 6.50
CA PHE A 21 -19.72 -5.50 5.88
C PHE A 21 -18.41 -5.08 6.54
N ARG A 22 -17.41 -5.94 6.54
CA ARG A 22 -16.07 -5.57 6.98
C ARG A 22 -15.25 -4.94 5.85
N HIS A 23 -15.55 -5.26 4.59
CA HIS A 23 -14.84 -4.80 3.41
C HIS A 23 -15.70 -3.87 2.56
N ILE A 24 -15.09 -2.78 2.08
CA ILE A 24 -15.75 -1.85 1.16
C ILE A 24 -16.07 -2.58 -0.16
N ASN A 25 -15.19 -3.49 -0.58
CA ASN A 25 -15.37 -4.25 -1.82
C ASN A 25 -16.61 -5.16 -1.79
N ASP A 26 -17.04 -5.65 -0.63
CA ASP A 26 -18.29 -6.43 -0.54
C ASP A 26 -19.52 -5.54 -0.74
N ALA A 27 -19.48 -4.31 -0.23
CA ALA A 27 -20.50 -3.32 -0.55
C ALA A 27 -20.47 -2.93 -2.04
N ALA A 28 -19.27 -2.79 -2.63
CA ALA A 28 -19.09 -2.43 -4.04
C ALA A 28 -19.64 -3.48 -5.01
N LYS A 29 -19.62 -4.76 -4.63
CA LYS A 29 -20.21 -5.85 -5.43
C LYS A 29 -21.73 -5.78 -5.53
N ILE A 30 -22.41 -5.22 -4.52
CA ILE A 30 -23.87 -5.23 -4.46
C ILE A 30 -24.52 -3.85 -4.68
N ALA A 31 -23.78 -2.76 -4.51
CA ALA A 31 -24.33 -1.41 -4.63
C ALA A 31 -24.92 -1.17 -6.02
N GLN A 32 -26.14 -0.61 -6.07
CA GLN A 32 -26.93 -0.31 -7.27
C GLN A 32 -27.07 1.20 -7.49
N PRO A 33 -27.43 1.66 -8.67
CA PRO A 33 -27.72 3.08 -8.91
C PRO A 33 -28.66 3.68 -7.87
N GLY A 34 -28.24 4.77 -7.23
CA GLY A 34 -28.97 5.46 -6.17
C GLY A 34 -28.63 4.99 -4.74
N ASP A 35 -27.72 4.01 -4.60
CA ASP A 35 -27.28 3.57 -3.28
C ASP A 35 -26.16 4.45 -2.70
N GLU A 36 -26.11 4.48 -1.37
CA GLU A 36 -25.03 5.11 -0.60
C GLU A 36 -24.29 4.06 0.23
N VAL A 37 -22.99 3.94 0.05
CA VAL A 37 -22.10 3.11 0.86
C VAL A 37 -21.50 4.00 1.96
N TRP A 38 -21.86 3.69 3.21
CA TRP A 38 -21.40 4.42 4.40
C TRP A 38 -20.29 3.67 5.10
N VAL A 39 -19.07 4.24 5.02
CA VAL A 39 -17.84 3.62 5.49
C VAL A 39 -17.45 4.21 6.84
N ALA A 40 -17.45 3.39 7.89
CA ALA A 40 -17.02 3.80 9.23
C ALA A 40 -15.51 4.12 9.26
N PRO A 41 -15.05 4.92 10.24
CA PRO A 41 -13.63 5.18 10.42
C PRO A 41 -12.81 3.89 10.58
N GLY A 42 -11.64 3.82 9.93
CA GLY A 42 -10.73 2.69 9.98
C GLY A 42 -9.79 2.61 8.79
N VAL A 43 -8.87 1.65 8.83
CA VAL A 43 -7.93 1.38 7.74
C VAL A 43 -8.38 0.12 7.00
N TYR A 44 -8.73 0.30 5.75
CA TYR A 44 -9.21 -0.74 4.83
C TYR A 44 -8.07 -1.14 3.89
N ARG A 45 -7.47 -2.32 4.13
CA ARG A 45 -6.39 -2.87 3.29
C ARG A 45 -7.00 -3.71 2.20
N GLU A 46 -7.44 -3.04 1.16
CA GLU A 46 -8.14 -3.67 0.05
C GLU A 46 -8.14 -2.78 -1.20
N TYR A 47 -8.38 -3.37 -2.36
CA TYR A 47 -8.81 -2.62 -3.53
C TYR A 47 -10.35 -2.62 -3.59
N VAL A 48 -10.92 -1.59 -4.16
CA VAL A 48 -12.37 -1.46 -4.31
C VAL A 48 -12.71 -1.50 -5.80
N ASP A 49 -13.45 -2.52 -6.22
CA ASP A 49 -13.87 -2.76 -7.60
C ASP A 49 -15.40 -2.77 -7.72
N PRO A 50 -16.03 -1.62 -8.00
CA PRO A 50 -17.48 -1.53 -8.16
C PRO A 50 -17.97 -2.30 -9.39
N VAL A 51 -18.87 -3.26 -9.16
CA VAL A 51 -19.45 -4.09 -10.24
C VAL A 51 -20.48 -3.30 -11.08
N HIS A 52 -21.21 -2.38 -10.45
CA HIS A 52 -22.26 -1.61 -11.08
C HIS A 52 -21.88 -0.14 -11.25
N ALA A 53 -22.22 0.44 -12.38
CA ALA A 53 -22.12 1.88 -12.59
C ALA A 53 -23.36 2.61 -12.08
N GLY A 54 -23.18 3.85 -11.60
CA GLY A 54 -24.30 4.75 -11.35
C GLY A 54 -24.93 5.27 -12.64
N ARG A 55 -26.00 6.05 -12.52
CA ARG A 55 -26.65 6.79 -13.61
C ARG A 55 -26.60 8.28 -13.33
N GLU A 56 -26.87 9.10 -14.34
CA GLU A 56 -26.86 10.55 -14.21
C GLU A 56 -27.81 11.06 -13.10
N ASP A 57 -28.97 10.44 -12.99
CA ASP A 57 -30.03 10.73 -12.03
C ASP A 57 -29.96 9.88 -10.73
N ALA A 58 -29.06 8.89 -10.68
CA ALA A 58 -28.98 7.92 -9.60
C ALA A 58 -27.51 7.46 -9.40
N ARG A 59 -26.69 8.31 -8.83
CA ARG A 59 -25.26 7.99 -8.56
C ARG A 59 -25.14 6.97 -7.45
N ILE A 60 -24.12 6.09 -7.54
CA ILE A 60 -23.65 5.31 -6.40
C ILE A 60 -22.67 6.18 -5.63
N THR A 61 -22.88 6.39 -4.35
CA THR A 61 -22.05 7.27 -3.53
C THR A 61 -21.32 6.46 -2.46
N TYR A 62 -20.00 6.52 -2.44
CA TYR A 62 -19.18 6.02 -1.35
C TYR A 62 -18.74 7.18 -0.49
N ARG A 63 -18.98 7.09 0.81
CA ARG A 63 -18.64 8.18 1.72
C ARG A 63 -18.16 7.67 3.08
N SER A 64 -17.16 8.34 3.63
CA SER A 64 -16.81 8.16 5.03
C SER A 64 -17.90 8.76 5.94
N VAL A 65 -18.21 8.04 7.01
CA VAL A 65 -19.14 8.54 8.06
C VAL A 65 -18.58 9.79 8.72
N GLU A 66 -17.26 9.79 8.97
CA GLU A 66 -16.52 10.95 9.49
C GLU A 66 -15.57 11.47 8.43
N PRO A 67 -15.41 12.80 8.27
CA PRO A 67 -14.45 13.35 7.33
C PRO A 67 -13.03 12.79 7.56
N LEU A 68 -12.40 12.23 6.50
CA LEU A 68 -11.08 11.62 6.53
C LEU A 68 -10.94 10.41 7.50
N GLY A 69 -12.05 9.88 8.01
CA GLY A 69 -12.04 8.77 8.97
C GLY A 69 -11.75 7.41 8.32
N ALA A 70 -12.15 7.20 7.07
CA ALA A 70 -11.88 5.97 6.33
C ALA A 70 -10.65 6.12 5.43
N VAL A 71 -9.67 5.23 5.60
CA VAL A 71 -8.44 5.19 4.81
C VAL A 71 -8.40 3.88 4.02
N ILE A 72 -8.37 3.96 2.69
CA ILE A 72 -8.16 2.80 1.83
C ILE A 72 -6.68 2.75 1.47
N THR A 73 -6.04 1.61 1.65
CA THR A 73 -4.62 1.43 1.36
C THR A 73 -4.34 0.06 0.76
N GLY A 74 -3.43 0.02 -0.24
CA GLY A 74 -2.85 -1.22 -0.76
C GLY A 74 -1.54 -1.62 -0.05
N ALA A 75 -1.06 -0.81 0.92
CA ALA A 75 0.17 -1.11 1.63
C ALA A 75 -0.05 -2.21 2.68
N GLU A 76 0.90 -3.14 2.78
CA GLU A 76 0.95 -4.14 3.84
C GLU A 76 1.90 -3.71 4.96
N ARG A 77 1.52 -4.00 6.20
CA ARG A 77 2.39 -3.74 7.36
C ARG A 77 3.33 -4.91 7.55
N ILE A 78 4.62 -4.67 7.35
CA ILE A 78 5.69 -5.65 7.59
C ILE A 78 6.29 -5.40 8.96
N GLN A 79 6.33 -6.45 9.82
CA GLN A 79 6.89 -6.42 11.17
C GLN A 79 7.99 -7.50 11.37
N SER A 80 8.52 -8.02 10.26
CA SER A 80 9.56 -9.07 10.26
C SER A 80 10.92 -8.55 9.82
N TRP A 81 11.15 -7.25 10.03
CA TRP A 81 12.45 -6.64 9.73
C TRP A 81 13.51 -7.13 10.71
N VAL A 82 14.67 -7.48 10.18
CA VAL A 82 15.85 -7.83 10.98
C VAL A 82 17.02 -6.91 10.61
N PRO A 83 17.87 -6.51 11.58
CA PRO A 83 19.05 -5.70 11.28
C PRO A 83 19.96 -6.41 10.29
N TYR A 84 20.45 -5.68 9.30
CA TYR A 84 21.39 -6.20 8.29
C TYR A 84 22.80 -5.62 8.47
N LYS A 85 22.97 -4.35 8.20
CA LYS A 85 24.24 -3.65 8.33
C LYS A 85 24.02 -2.15 8.53
N GLU A 86 24.73 -1.55 9.51
CA GLU A 86 24.57 -0.14 9.87
C GLU A 86 23.11 0.19 10.19
N ASN A 87 22.48 1.15 9.47
CA ASN A 87 21.09 1.51 9.63
C ASN A 87 20.15 0.78 8.66
N VAL A 88 20.68 -0.21 7.90
CA VAL A 88 19.90 -1.00 6.96
C VAL A 88 19.31 -2.21 7.66
N TRP A 89 18.04 -2.40 7.42
CA TRP A 89 17.27 -3.57 7.82
C TRP A 89 16.88 -4.38 6.58
N VAL A 90 16.62 -5.65 6.76
CA VAL A 90 16.15 -6.54 5.69
C VAL A 90 14.89 -7.28 6.14
N CYS A 91 13.94 -7.42 5.22
CA CYS A 91 12.83 -8.34 5.38
C CYS A 91 12.71 -9.27 4.18
N ARG A 92 12.05 -10.40 4.38
CA ARG A 92 11.76 -11.40 3.36
C ARG A 92 10.27 -11.62 3.31
N VAL A 93 9.71 -11.51 2.12
CA VAL A 93 8.28 -11.60 1.89
C VAL A 93 8.03 -12.66 0.84
N ALA A 94 7.22 -13.66 1.15
CA ALA A 94 6.85 -14.68 0.18
C ALA A 94 6.15 -14.05 -1.03
N ASN A 95 6.55 -14.43 -2.25
CA ASN A 95 5.98 -13.86 -3.48
C ASN A 95 4.48 -14.14 -3.61
N SER A 96 3.98 -15.18 -2.97
CA SER A 96 2.55 -15.47 -2.89
C SER A 96 1.69 -14.37 -2.27
N LEU A 97 2.29 -13.47 -1.44
CA LEU A 97 1.60 -12.30 -0.90
C LEU A 97 1.12 -11.35 -2.01
N PHE A 98 1.87 -11.26 -3.09
CA PHE A 98 1.58 -10.34 -4.19
C PHE A 98 0.60 -10.91 -5.22
N GLY A 99 0.18 -12.16 -5.10
CA GLY A 99 -0.70 -12.80 -6.07
C GLY A 99 -0.12 -12.80 -7.48
N ASN A 100 -0.87 -12.25 -8.44
CA ASN A 100 -0.44 -12.20 -9.85
C ASN A 100 0.39 -10.95 -10.21
N TYR A 101 0.63 -10.05 -9.27
CA TYR A 101 1.34 -8.80 -9.53
C TYR A 101 2.31 -8.50 -8.38
N ASN A 102 3.59 -8.73 -8.64
CA ASN A 102 4.64 -8.35 -7.70
C ASN A 102 5.21 -6.98 -8.08
N PRO A 103 4.96 -5.92 -7.29
CA PRO A 103 5.43 -4.57 -7.59
C PRO A 103 6.96 -4.43 -7.49
N TYR A 104 7.63 -5.35 -6.79
CA TYR A 104 9.08 -5.40 -6.63
C TYR A 104 9.80 -6.15 -7.75
N THR A 105 9.09 -6.57 -8.79
CA THR A 105 9.64 -7.15 -10.03
C THR A 105 9.09 -6.45 -11.27
N THR A 106 8.12 -5.55 -11.09
CA THR A 106 7.47 -4.83 -12.19
C THR A 106 8.07 -3.45 -12.33
N MET A 107 8.66 -3.17 -13.49
CA MET A 107 9.28 -1.87 -13.79
C MET A 107 8.24 -0.80 -14.12
N VAL A 108 8.54 0.44 -13.75
CA VAL A 108 7.81 1.61 -14.22
C VAL A 108 8.09 1.81 -15.70
N TYR A 109 7.06 1.96 -16.52
CA TYR A 109 7.18 2.20 -17.95
C TYR A 109 6.12 3.21 -18.44
N GLY A 110 6.38 3.83 -19.59
CA GLY A 110 5.48 4.77 -20.24
C GLY A 110 6.23 5.68 -21.19
N ASP A 111 5.54 6.28 -22.15
CA ASP A 111 6.08 7.22 -23.12
C ASP A 111 6.54 8.55 -22.48
N TRP A 112 6.08 8.83 -21.28
CA TRP A 112 6.44 9.97 -20.43
C TRP A 112 7.65 9.70 -19.53
N TYR A 113 8.16 8.44 -19.47
CA TYR A 113 9.19 8.02 -18.53
C TYR A 113 10.58 8.17 -19.15
N PHE A 114 11.35 9.14 -18.66
CA PHE A 114 12.69 9.48 -19.14
C PHE A 114 13.78 9.30 -18.07
N ALA A 115 13.55 8.46 -17.07
CA ALA A 115 14.56 8.23 -16.03
C ALA A 115 15.84 7.58 -16.60
N LYS A 116 16.96 7.86 -15.94
CA LYS A 116 18.27 7.29 -16.30
C LYS A 116 18.48 5.87 -15.77
N ALA A 117 17.57 5.40 -14.93
CA ALA A 117 17.59 4.08 -14.31
C ALA A 117 16.20 3.46 -14.37
N ASP A 118 16.16 2.14 -14.36
CA ASP A 118 14.92 1.40 -14.23
C ASP A 118 14.46 1.43 -12.78
N TYR A 119 13.23 1.90 -12.54
CA TYR A 119 12.59 1.91 -11.22
C TYR A 119 11.44 0.93 -11.18
N LEU A 120 11.19 0.39 -10.01
CA LEU A 120 10.11 -0.56 -9.77
C LEU A 120 8.81 0.18 -9.38
N THR A 121 7.68 -0.50 -9.56
CA THR A 121 6.38 0.04 -9.13
C THR A 121 6.12 -0.13 -7.63
N GLY A 122 7.00 -0.87 -6.93
CA GLY A 122 6.98 -1.05 -5.49
C GLY A 122 7.37 0.21 -4.72
N CYS A 123 6.96 0.26 -3.47
CA CYS A 123 7.34 1.33 -2.54
C CYS A 123 7.55 0.77 -1.14
N VAL A 124 8.47 1.37 -0.40
CA VAL A 124 8.65 1.12 1.03
C VAL A 124 8.34 2.41 1.78
N TYR A 125 7.61 2.30 2.88
CA TYR A 125 7.20 3.44 3.70
C TYR A 125 7.64 3.24 5.15
N LEU A 126 8.07 4.33 5.78
CA LEU A 126 8.22 4.44 7.24
C LEU A 126 7.31 5.57 7.72
N ASN A 127 6.34 5.26 8.58
CA ASN A 127 5.42 6.25 9.15
C ASN A 127 4.78 7.17 8.10
N ASN A 128 4.23 6.57 7.02
CA ASN A 128 3.61 7.24 5.87
C ASN A 128 4.58 8.07 4.98
N ARG A 129 5.89 8.00 5.22
CA ARG A 129 6.90 8.61 4.36
C ARG A 129 7.46 7.56 3.41
N ALA A 130 7.38 7.82 2.12
CA ALA A 130 7.98 6.96 1.10
C ALA A 130 9.51 7.07 1.16
N LEU A 131 10.19 5.93 1.05
CA LEU A 131 11.63 5.85 0.89
C LEU A 131 11.99 5.93 -0.60
N TYR A 132 13.20 6.36 -0.89
CA TYR A 132 13.76 6.43 -2.24
C TYR A 132 14.33 5.08 -2.66
N GLU A 133 14.03 4.65 -3.88
CA GLU A 133 14.61 3.44 -4.45
C GLU A 133 16.09 3.64 -4.76
N ALA A 134 16.91 2.68 -4.37
CA ALA A 134 18.34 2.62 -4.64
C ALA A 134 18.62 1.55 -5.70
N GLY A 135 19.75 1.69 -6.42
CA GLY A 135 20.18 0.72 -7.41
C GLY A 135 20.88 -0.50 -6.83
N SER A 136 21.25 -0.47 -5.53
CA SER A 136 21.92 -1.58 -4.84
C SER A 136 21.81 -1.48 -3.33
N VAL A 137 22.10 -2.57 -2.63
CA VAL A 137 22.18 -2.58 -1.16
C VAL A 137 23.29 -1.67 -0.64
N GLU A 138 24.39 -1.53 -1.37
CA GLU A 138 25.49 -0.62 -1.04
C GLU A 138 25.06 0.84 -1.06
N GLU A 139 24.17 1.23 -1.97
CA GLU A 139 23.59 2.58 -2.00
C GLU A 139 22.64 2.80 -0.82
N CYS A 140 21.90 1.78 -0.39
CA CYS A 140 21.10 1.86 0.83
C CYS A 140 22.00 2.07 2.08
N ILE A 141 23.14 1.39 2.14
CA ILE A 141 24.09 1.52 3.27
C ILE A 141 24.71 2.91 3.27
N LYS A 142 25.20 3.40 2.12
CA LYS A 142 25.82 4.73 2.00
C LYS A 142 24.85 5.86 2.27
N ALA A 143 23.57 5.69 1.92
CA ALA A 143 22.51 6.66 2.10
C ALA A 143 22.88 8.08 1.64
N GLU A 144 23.55 8.19 0.49
CA GLU A 144 23.98 9.47 -0.08
C GLU A 144 22.76 10.33 -0.46
N VAL A 145 22.87 11.62 -0.20
CA VAL A 145 21.82 12.61 -0.53
C VAL A 145 21.64 12.72 -2.04
N TYR A 146 20.42 12.75 -2.50
CA TYR A 146 20.08 13.08 -3.87
C TYR A 146 19.71 14.57 -3.96
N GLU A 147 20.67 15.39 -4.35
CA GLU A 147 20.57 16.86 -4.36
C GLU A 147 19.44 17.41 -5.25
N CYS A 148 19.02 16.64 -6.27
CA CYS A 148 17.90 17.04 -7.15
C CYS A 148 16.52 16.65 -6.60
N SER A 149 16.43 16.08 -5.40
CA SER A 149 15.16 15.79 -4.74
C SER A 149 14.46 17.05 -4.28
N TRP A 150 13.13 17.03 -4.18
CA TRP A 150 12.34 18.10 -3.57
C TRP A 150 12.65 18.32 -2.10
N VAL A 151 13.06 17.23 -1.40
CA VAL A 151 13.52 17.25 0.00
C VAL A 151 14.79 16.41 0.07
N PRO A 152 15.98 16.98 -0.20
CA PRO A 152 17.22 16.23 -0.32
C PRO A 152 17.54 15.35 0.91
N GLU A 153 17.30 15.84 2.12
CA GLU A 153 17.58 15.10 3.35
C GLU A 153 16.75 13.82 3.47
N GLU A 154 15.53 13.81 2.93
CA GLU A 154 14.68 12.62 2.92
C GLU A 154 15.15 11.56 1.93
N SER A 155 15.93 11.94 0.92
CA SER A 155 16.48 11.01 -0.07
C SER A 155 17.54 10.06 0.49
N THR A 156 17.97 10.28 1.73
CA THR A 156 18.85 9.37 2.46
C THR A 156 18.11 8.14 3.01
N TYR A 157 16.79 8.20 3.15
CA TYR A 157 15.95 7.04 3.43
C TYR A 157 15.79 6.24 2.14
N LYS A 158 16.51 5.14 2.03
CA LYS A 158 16.59 4.36 0.79
C LYS A 158 16.11 2.93 0.99
N TRP A 159 15.60 2.35 -0.09
CA TRP A 159 15.29 0.93 -0.15
C TRP A 159 15.80 0.32 -1.45
N TYR A 160 16.04 -0.98 -1.40
CA TYR A 160 16.45 -1.81 -2.55
C TYR A 160 15.80 -3.18 -2.42
N THR A 161 15.62 -3.86 -3.53
CA THR A 161 15.04 -5.21 -3.52
C THR A 161 15.76 -6.14 -4.49
N GLU A 162 15.74 -7.42 -4.16
CA GLU A 162 16.16 -8.51 -5.02
C GLU A 162 15.23 -9.72 -4.84
N GLN A 163 15.30 -10.68 -5.75
CA GLN A 163 14.51 -11.89 -5.73
C GLN A 163 15.35 -13.09 -5.28
N ASP A 164 14.91 -13.78 -4.24
CA ASP A 164 15.43 -15.10 -3.86
C ASP A 164 14.63 -16.17 -4.63
N GLN A 165 15.16 -16.59 -5.77
CA GLN A 165 14.51 -17.55 -6.67
C GLN A 165 14.37 -18.95 -6.04
N GLU A 166 15.26 -19.33 -5.12
CA GLU A 166 15.25 -20.65 -4.49
C GLU A 166 14.12 -20.76 -3.47
N LYS A 167 13.80 -19.66 -2.78
CA LYS A 167 12.78 -19.60 -1.72
C LYS A 167 11.48 -19.00 -2.19
N ASP A 168 11.41 -18.50 -3.41
CA ASP A 168 10.27 -17.75 -3.94
C ASP A 168 9.90 -16.56 -3.05
N GLU A 169 10.91 -15.74 -2.73
CA GLU A 169 10.77 -14.58 -1.84
C GLU A 169 11.29 -13.30 -2.50
N THR A 170 10.62 -12.21 -2.21
CA THR A 170 11.14 -10.85 -2.38
C THR A 170 11.92 -10.46 -1.13
N VAL A 171 13.18 -10.09 -1.30
CA VAL A 171 14.07 -9.58 -0.24
C VAL A 171 14.14 -8.08 -0.35
N ILE A 172 13.75 -7.37 0.71
CA ILE A 172 13.72 -5.90 0.73
C ILE A 172 14.72 -5.41 1.76
N TYR A 173 15.64 -4.55 1.35
CA TYR A 173 16.57 -3.83 2.21
C TYR A 173 16.10 -2.39 2.35
N ALA A 174 16.13 -1.82 3.55
CA ALA A 174 15.75 -0.43 3.75
C ALA A 174 16.58 0.22 4.86
N ASN A 175 17.00 1.46 4.61
CA ASN A 175 17.71 2.29 5.58
C ASN A 175 16.69 3.19 6.31
N PHE A 176 16.47 2.92 7.57
CA PHE A 176 15.52 3.64 8.44
C PHE A 176 16.18 4.64 9.38
N HIS A 177 17.47 4.95 9.17
CA HIS A 177 18.22 5.94 9.97
C HIS A 177 18.15 5.71 11.48
N GLY A 178 18.21 4.45 11.91
CA GLY A 178 18.22 4.08 13.34
C GLY A 178 16.84 3.93 13.96
N ALA A 179 15.76 4.18 13.20
CA ALA A 179 14.42 3.80 13.66
C ALA A 179 14.22 2.28 13.59
N ASP A 180 13.50 1.72 14.59
CA ASP A 180 13.06 0.33 14.53
C ASP A 180 11.79 0.24 13.68
N PRO A 181 11.82 -0.43 12.51
CA PRO A 181 10.65 -0.52 11.63
C PRO A 181 9.56 -1.47 12.15
N ASN A 182 9.82 -2.21 13.21
CA ASN A 182 8.87 -3.15 13.81
C ASN A 182 7.98 -2.50 14.89
N GLU A 183 8.28 -1.26 15.31
CA GLU A 183 7.50 -0.47 16.28
C GLU A 183 6.31 0.34 15.64
#